data_7580d89abebd63acd6060abb37ab743f
#
_entry.id   7580d89abebd63acd6060abb37ab743f
#
_cell.length_a   1.000
_cell.length_b   1.000
_cell.length_c   1.000
_cell.angle_alpha   90.00
_cell.angle_beta   90.00
_cell.angle_gamma   90.00
#
_symmetry.space_group_name_H-M   'P 1'
#
loop_
_entity.id
_entity.type
_entity.pdbx_description
1 polymer ?
#
loop_
_entity_poly.entity_id
_entity_poly.type
_entity_poly.pdbx_seq_one_letter_code
_entity_poly.pdbx_strand_id
1 'polypeptide(L)'
;MLETNQPAPEFALPNHDGETVRLSDFDGERVVLYFYPKAGTSGCTIEANDFSDSWEAFRERDVQVLGVSTDSVDDIAAFRDDQEIPFPLLSDEDGSVARRYETFGTPDVDGETVEIAFRNTYVIDPDGEIEAVYEGVSPEGHAKELLDDIDELRDE
;
A
#
# COMPACT_ATOMS: atom_id res chain seq x y z
N MET A 1 11.77 -7.81 -5.66
CA MET A 1 11.01 -7.45 -4.44
C MET A 1 11.62 -8.10 -3.22
N LEU A 2 11.31 -7.57 -2.05
CA LEU A 2 11.71 -8.18 -0.78
C LEU A 2 11.01 -9.54 -0.63
N GLU A 3 11.59 -10.39 0.19
CA GLU A 3 11.09 -11.75 0.38
C GLU A 3 10.32 -11.90 1.68
N THR A 4 9.49 -12.95 1.76
CA THR A 4 8.82 -13.30 3.01
C THR A 4 9.81 -13.71 4.08
N ASN A 5 9.41 -13.57 5.35
CA ASN A 5 10.22 -13.87 6.54
C ASN A 5 11.39 -12.90 6.76
N GLN A 6 11.40 -11.75 6.04
CA GLN A 6 12.33 -10.66 6.29
C GLN A 6 11.65 -9.58 7.12
N PRO A 7 12.39 -8.83 7.96
CA PRO A 7 11.83 -7.65 8.61
C PRO A 7 11.40 -6.63 7.54
N ALA A 8 10.19 -6.09 7.68
CA ALA A 8 9.74 -5.02 6.80
C ALA A 8 10.52 -3.74 7.12
N PRO A 9 11.07 -3.03 6.11
CA PRO A 9 11.77 -1.77 6.37
C PRO A 9 10.88 -0.75 7.07
N GLU A 10 11.40 -0.13 8.12
CA GLU A 10 10.70 0.94 8.81
C GLU A 10 10.61 2.16 7.90
N PHE A 11 9.55 2.94 8.05
CA PHE A 11 9.37 4.18 7.31
C PHE A 11 8.70 5.23 8.19
N ALA A 12 8.81 6.49 7.78
CA ALA A 12 8.09 7.60 8.37
C ALA A 12 7.66 8.50 7.21
N LEU A 13 6.38 8.51 6.91
CA LEU A 13 5.82 9.27 5.79
C LEU A 13 4.64 10.12 6.24
N PRO A 14 4.44 11.31 5.63
CA PRO A 14 3.24 12.10 5.92
C PRO A 14 2.01 11.43 5.30
N ASN A 15 0.91 11.47 6.03
CA ASN A 15 -0.37 10.99 5.52
C ASN A 15 -1.10 12.14 4.80
N HIS A 16 -2.35 11.89 4.41
CA HIS A 16 -3.21 12.86 3.73
C HIS A 16 -3.48 14.14 4.54
N ASP A 17 -3.27 14.13 5.86
CA ASP A 17 -3.40 15.31 6.73
C ASP A 17 -2.05 15.96 7.04
N GLY A 18 -0.96 15.44 6.49
CA GLY A 18 0.39 15.92 6.75
C GLY A 18 0.99 15.42 8.06
N GLU A 19 0.33 14.49 8.74
CA GLU A 19 0.83 13.89 9.98
C GLU A 19 1.76 12.72 9.66
N THR A 20 2.85 12.59 10.40
CA THR A 20 3.81 11.51 10.18
C THR A 20 3.27 10.17 10.65
N VAL A 21 3.29 9.19 9.75
CA VAL A 21 2.87 7.80 10.02
C VAL A 21 4.10 6.90 9.88
N ARG A 22 4.30 6.04 10.87
CA ARG A 22 5.40 5.06 10.89
C ARG A 22 4.85 3.66 10.89
N LEU A 23 5.61 2.72 10.31
CA LEU A 23 5.21 1.31 10.34
C LEU A 23 5.08 0.83 11.80
N SER A 24 5.99 1.25 12.68
CA SER A 24 5.96 0.88 14.11
C SER A 24 4.71 1.36 14.84
N ASP A 25 3.97 2.33 14.30
CA ASP A 25 2.71 2.78 14.90
C ASP A 25 1.65 1.67 14.91
N PHE A 26 1.83 0.64 14.08
CA PHE A 26 0.90 -0.47 13.92
C PHE A 26 1.43 -1.79 14.48
N ASP A 27 2.44 -1.74 15.36
CA ASP A 27 2.96 -2.94 16.01
C ASP A 27 1.82 -3.66 16.73
N GLY A 28 1.74 -4.98 16.55
CA GLY A 28 0.65 -5.79 17.08
C GLY A 28 -0.53 -5.95 16.14
N GLU A 29 -0.55 -5.23 15.02
CA GLU A 29 -1.56 -5.36 13.97
C GLU A 29 -0.92 -5.87 12.69
N ARG A 30 -1.69 -6.62 11.89
CA ARG A 30 -1.26 -6.98 10.55
C ARG A 30 -1.48 -5.77 9.64
N VAL A 31 -0.52 -5.51 8.73
CA VAL A 31 -0.57 -4.35 7.83
C VAL A 31 -0.57 -4.82 6.38
N VAL A 32 -1.51 -4.31 5.59
CA VAL A 32 -1.49 -4.42 4.13
C VAL A 32 -0.93 -3.10 3.62
N LEU A 33 0.30 -3.15 3.11
CA LEU A 33 1.00 -1.97 2.56
C LEU A 33 1.01 -2.12 1.05
N TYR A 34 0.20 -1.32 0.35
CA TYR A 34 0.17 -1.39 -1.10
C TYR A 34 0.73 -0.12 -1.72
N PHE A 35 1.55 -0.33 -2.75
CA PHE A 35 2.13 0.76 -3.54
C PHE A 35 1.35 0.90 -4.84
N TYR A 36 1.12 2.12 -5.28
CA TYR A 36 0.41 2.39 -6.53
C TYR A 36 1.08 3.55 -7.26
N PRO A 37 0.98 3.56 -8.63
CA PRO A 37 1.75 4.52 -9.43
C PRO A 37 1.35 5.97 -9.26
N LYS A 38 0.04 6.28 -9.22
CA LYS A 38 -0.41 7.67 -9.18
C LYS A 38 -1.87 7.80 -8.79
N ALA A 39 -2.15 8.69 -7.82
CA ALA A 39 -3.50 9.04 -7.40
C ALA A 39 -4.30 9.63 -8.58
N GLY A 40 -5.58 9.32 -8.63
CA GLY A 40 -6.49 9.85 -9.66
C GLY A 40 -6.48 9.14 -11.00
N THR A 41 -5.58 8.18 -11.22
CA THR A 41 -5.62 7.35 -12.43
C THR A 41 -6.70 6.27 -12.28
N SER A 42 -7.22 5.76 -13.41
CA SER A 42 -8.33 4.80 -13.39
C SER A 42 -8.00 3.51 -12.63
N GLY A 43 -6.82 2.93 -12.84
CA GLY A 43 -6.40 1.71 -12.15
C GLY A 43 -6.24 1.92 -10.66
N CYS A 44 -5.61 3.00 -10.25
CA CYS A 44 -5.42 3.32 -8.83
C CYS A 44 -6.74 3.65 -8.13
N THR A 45 -7.68 4.26 -8.84
CA THR A 45 -9.02 4.54 -8.32
C THR A 45 -9.79 3.23 -8.09
N ILE A 46 -9.73 2.30 -9.04
CA ILE A 46 -10.36 0.98 -8.91
C ILE A 46 -9.78 0.23 -7.71
N GLU A 47 -8.46 0.21 -7.56
CA GLU A 47 -7.78 -0.45 -6.46
C GLU A 47 -8.18 0.15 -5.10
N ALA A 48 -8.18 1.48 -5.00
CA ALA A 48 -8.56 2.17 -3.76
C ALA A 48 -10.01 1.89 -3.38
N ASN A 49 -10.92 1.88 -4.35
CA ASN A 49 -12.33 1.57 -4.11
C ASN A 49 -12.52 0.09 -3.72
N ASP A 50 -11.75 -0.80 -4.30
CA ASP A 50 -11.78 -2.23 -3.96
C ASP A 50 -11.39 -2.44 -2.49
N PHE A 51 -10.33 -1.79 -2.03
CA PHE A 51 -9.94 -1.81 -0.61
C PHE A 51 -10.98 -1.12 0.27
N SER A 52 -11.56 -0.01 -0.18
CA SER A 52 -12.58 0.73 0.59
C SER A 52 -13.83 -0.11 0.81
N ASP A 53 -14.27 -0.84 -0.21
CA ASP A 53 -15.43 -1.73 -0.13
C ASP A 53 -15.19 -2.89 0.84
N SER A 54 -13.94 -3.28 1.04
CA SER A 54 -13.54 -4.36 1.91
C SER A 54 -12.98 -3.88 3.25
N TRP A 55 -12.99 -2.57 3.52
CA TRP A 55 -12.37 -1.97 4.71
C TRP A 55 -12.87 -2.59 6.03
N GLU A 56 -14.18 -2.75 6.19
CA GLU A 56 -14.74 -3.34 7.41
C GLU A 56 -14.25 -4.77 7.60
N ALA A 57 -14.17 -5.55 6.52
CA ALA A 57 -13.67 -6.92 6.58
C ALA A 57 -12.21 -6.98 7.02
N PHE A 58 -11.37 -6.03 6.59
CA PHE A 58 -10.01 -5.92 7.07
C PHE A 58 -9.96 -5.56 8.56
N ARG A 59 -10.78 -4.61 9.00
CA ARG A 59 -10.80 -4.19 10.41
C ARG A 59 -11.34 -5.30 11.34
N GLU A 60 -12.26 -6.12 10.88
CA GLU A 60 -12.73 -7.29 11.63
C GLU A 60 -11.60 -8.28 11.91
N ARG A 61 -10.56 -8.26 11.08
CA ARG A 61 -9.38 -9.14 11.20
C ARG A 61 -8.19 -8.44 11.86
N ASP A 62 -8.38 -7.25 12.40
CA ASP A 62 -7.33 -6.39 12.98
C ASP A 62 -6.22 -6.09 11.95
N VAL A 63 -6.61 -5.83 10.71
CA VAL A 63 -5.69 -5.50 9.62
C VAL A 63 -5.82 -4.01 9.27
N GLN A 64 -4.68 -3.32 9.22
CA GLN A 64 -4.58 -1.95 8.76
C GLN A 64 -4.17 -1.93 7.29
N VAL A 65 -4.87 -1.12 6.49
CA VAL A 65 -4.51 -0.90 5.07
C VAL A 65 -3.84 0.46 4.94
N LEU A 66 -2.70 0.51 4.26
CA LEU A 66 -1.96 1.75 3.97
C LEU A 66 -1.66 1.79 2.48
N GLY A 67 -2.04 2.88 1.81
CA GLY A 67 -1.71 3.10 0.40
C GLY A 67 -0.56 4.10 0.28
N VAL A 68 0.43 3.80 -0.55
CA VAL A 68 1.62 4.63 -0.73
C VAL A 68 1.83 4.96 -2.21
N SER A 69 2.02 6.23 -2.51
CA SER A 69 2.39 6.70 -3.85
C SER A 69 3.42 7.81 -3.76
N THR A 70 3.97 8.20 -4.90
CA THR A 70 4.91 9.33 -4.97
C THR A 70 4.20 10.68 -5.14
N ASP A 71 2.88 10.71 -5.02
CA ASP A 71 2.10 11.94 -5.06
C ASP A 71 2.33 12.79 -3.81
N SER A 72 2.08 14.10 -3.94
CA SER A 72 2.18 15.03 -2.81
C SER A 72 1.07 14.79 -1.79
N VAL A 73 1.24 15.32 -0.57
CA VAL A 73 0.19 15.27 0.46
C VAL A 73 -1.11 15.89 -0.06
N ASP A 74 -1.03 17.02 -0.76
CA ASP A 74 -2.22 17.68 -1.30
C ASP A 74 -2.96 16.80 -2.32
N ASP A 75 -2.21 16.11 -3.18
CA ASP A 75 -2.79 15.23 -4.20
C ASP A 75 -3.45 13.99 -3.58
N ILE A 76 -2.81 13.37 -2.59
CA ILE A 76 -3.42 12.20 -1.93
C ILE A 76 -4.62 12.60 -1.06
N ALA A 77 -4.59 13.79 -0.47
CA ALA A 77 -5.72 14.32 0.30
C ALA A 77 -6.94 14.53 -0.60
N ALA A 78 -6.73 15.14 -1.77
CA ALA A 78 -7.80 15.35 -2.75
C ALA A 78 -8.37 14.02 -3.26
N PHE A 79 -7.51 13.06 -3.54
CA PHE A 79 -7.92 11.73 -4.00
C PHE A 79 -8.74 11.00 -2.93
N ARG A 80 -8.28 11.05 -1.68
CA ARG A 80 -8.96 10.43 -0.55
C ARG A 80 -10.36 11.01 -0.34
N ASP A 81 -10.47 12.33 -0.37
CA ASP A 81 -11.75 13.03 -0.21
C ASP A 81 -12.70 12.73 -1.38
N ASP A 82 -12.18 12.78 -2.60
CA ASP A 82 -12.96 12.55 -3.82
C ASP A 82 -13.55 11.15 -3.87
N GLN A 83 -12.78 10.15 -3.45
CA GLN A 83 -13.18 8.74 -3.48
C GLN A 83 -13.72 8.23 -2.14
N GLU A 84 -13.77 9.09 -1.12
CA GLU A 84 -14.22 8.72 0.24
C GLU A 84 -13.48 7.50 0.79
N ILE A 85 -12.14 7.51 0.66
CA ILE A 85 -11.28 6.39 1.08
C ILE A 85 -11.16 6.39 2.62
N PRO A 86 -11.49 5.29 3.31
CA PRO A 86 -11.52 5.28 4.78
C PRO A 86 -10.18 5.00 5.46
N PHE A 87 -9.17 4.58 4.72
CA PHE A 87 -7.85 4.24 5.28
C PHE A 87 -6.82 5.32 4.94
N PRO A 88 -5.68 5.36 5.65
CA PRO A 88 -4.65 6.37 5.38
C PRO A 88 -3.97 6.19 4.02
N LEU A 89 -3.71 7.31 3.35
CA LEU A 89 -2.86 7.37 2.17
C LEU A 89 -1.59 8.10 2.59
N LEU A 90 -0.43 7.60 2.15
CA LEU A 90 0.87 8.12 2.53
C LEU A 90 1.60 8.68 1.30
N SER A 91 2.31 9.79 1.51
CA SER A 91 3.06 10.48 0.46
C SER A 91 4.54 10.10 0.55
N ASP A 92 5.06 9.44 -0.49
CA ASP A 92 6.46 9.08 -0.62
C ASP A 92 7.04 9.85 -1.82
N GLU A 93 7.03 11.19 -1.72
CA GLU A 93 7.35 12.08 -2.85
C GLU A 93 8.68 11.80 -3.51
N ASP A 94 9.72 11.44 -2.74
CA ASP A 94 11.03 11.14 -3.28
C ASP A 94 11.21 9.67 -3.68
N GLY A 95 10.21 8.82 -3.45
CA GLY A 95 10.27 7.40 -3.77
C GLY A 95 11.22 6.59 -2.89
N SER A 96 11.71 7.15 -1.80
CA SER A 96 12.70 6.48 -0.96
C SER A 96 12.18 5.21 -0.30
N VAL A 97 10.92 5.22 0.15
CA VAL A 97 10.28 4.04 0.76
C VAL A 97 9.99 2.99 -0.30
N ALA A 98 9.46 3.39 -1.45
CA ALA A 98 9.22 2.47 -2.56
C ALA A 98 10.53 1.78 -3.00
N ARG A 99 11.65 2.50 -3.00
CA ARG A 99 12.96 1.91 -3.31
C ARG A 99 13.40 0.92 -2.25
N ARG A 100 13.20 1.22 -0.97
CA ARG A 100 13.53 0.30 0.12
C ARG A 100 12.72 -0.99 0.06
N TYR A 101 11.48 -0.91 -0.42
CA TYR A 101 10.60 -2.06 -0.62
C TYR A 101 10.79 -2.71 -1.99
N GLU A 102 11.78 -2.22 -2.78
CA GLU A 102 12.08 -2.74 -4.13
C GLU A 102 10.88 -2.73 -5.06
N THR A 103 10.04 -1.69 -4.93
CA THR A 103 8.82 -1.55 -5.72
C THR A 103 8.82 -0.25 -6.55
N PHE A 104 10.01 0.29 -6.82
CA PHE A 104 10.20 1.50 -7.61
C PHE A 104 11.11 1.19 -8.78
N GLY A 105 10.81 1.74 -9.94
CA GLY A 105 11.60 1.50 -11.14
C GLY A 105 11.52 2.64 -12.13
N THR A 106 12.29 2.49 -13.20
CA THR A 106 12.40 3.49 -14.27
C THR A 106 12.10 2.84 -15.62
N PRO A 107 10.84 2.39 -15.85
CA PRO A 107 10.51 1.81 -17.15
C PRO A 107 10.52 2.86 -18.24
N ASP A 108 10.79 2.44 -19.48
CA ASP A 108 10.66 3.30 -20.66
C ASP A 108 9.20 3.30 -21.08
N VAL A 109 8.60 4.48 -21.15
CA VAL A 109 7.23 4.66 -21.61
C VAL A 109 7.25 5.64 -22.78
N ASP A 110 6.84 5.18 -23.95
CA ASP A 110 6.82 5.97 -25.18
C ASP A 110 8.20 6.60 -25.51
N GLY A 111 9.28 5.89 -25.23
CA GLY A 111 10.64 6.34 -25.48
C GLY A 111 11.21 7.25 -24.41
N GLU A 112 10.49 7.50 -23.34
CA GLU A 112 10.95 8.29 -22.20
C GLU A 112 11.11 7.41 -20.97
N THR A 113 12.15 7.66 -20.17
CA THR A 113 12.36 7.00 -18.90
C THR A 113 11.53 7.72 -17.83
N VAL A 114 10.64 7.00 -17.15
CA VAL A 114 9.79 7.54 -16.06
C VAL A 114 10.12 6.84 -14.77
N GLU A 115 10.14 7.59 -13.67
CA GLU A 115 10.31 7.02 -12.34
C GLU A 115 8.94 6.83 -11.70
N ILE A 116 8.55 5.58 -11.44
CA ILE A 116 7.24 5.27 -10.85
C ILE A 116 7.34 4.15 -9.82
N ALA A 117 6.41 4.17 -8.86
CA ALA A 117 6.18 3.04 -7.99
C ALA A 117 5.38 1.98 -8.77
N PHE A 118 5.75 0.72 -8.59
CA PHE A 118 5.01 -0.39 -9.20
C PHE A 118 3.80 -0.74 -8.33
N ARG A 119 2.78 -1.36 -8.93
CA ARG A 119 1.58 -1.81 -8.21
C ARG A 119 1.88 -3.13 -7.50
N ASN A 120 2.53 -3.03 -6.37
CA ASN A 120 2.96 -4.17 -5.54
C ASN A 120 2.38 -4.04 -4.14
N THR A 121 2.10 -5.16 -3.50
CA THR A 121 1.55 -5.19 -2.14
C THR A 121 2.36 -6.11 -1.25
N TYR A 122 2.57 -5.67 -0.01
CA TYR A 122 3.18 -6.46 1.05
C TYR A 122 2.19 -6.65 2.18
N VAL A 123 2.12 -7.87 2.71
CA VAL A 123 1.41 -8.13 3.96
C VAL A 123 2.47 -8.29 5.04
N ILE A 124 2.37 -7.47 6.07
CA ILE A 124 3.31 -7.43 7.19
C ILE A 124 2.61 -7.97 8.42
N ASP A 125 3.23 -8.96 9.10
CA ASP A 125 2.60 -9.60 10.27
C ASP A 125 2.67 -8.69 11.50
N PRO A 126 1.98 -9.05 12.60
CA PRO A 126 2.00 -8.22 13.81
C PRO A 126 3.38 -8.03 14.45
N ASP A 127 4.35 -8.86 14.13
CA ASP A 127 5.73 -8.75 14.62
C ASP A 127 6.62 -7.88 13.71
N GLY A 128 6.07 -7.37 12.60
CA GLY A 128 6.82 -6.51 11.68
C GLY A 128 7.58 -7.24 10.59
N GLU A 129 7.33 -8.52 10.38
CA GLU A 129 7.97 -9.31 9.32
C GLU A 129 7.05 -9.43 8.11
N ILE A 130 7.64 -9.50 6.91
CA ILE A 130 6.89 -9.68 5.68
C ILE A 130 6.32 -11.10 5.63
N GLU A 131 5.01 -11.20 5.54
CA GLU A 131 4.27 -12.46 5.56
C GLU A 131 3.86 -12.91 4.17
N ALA A 132 3.57 -11.97 3.27
CA ALA A 132 3.22 -12.25 1.89
C ALA A 132 3.63 -11.10 0.99
N VAL A 133 3.90 -11.41 -0.29
CA VAL A 133 4.35 -10.44 -1.30
C VAL A 133 3.53 -10.66 -2.57
N TYR A 134 3.03 -9.55 -3.14
CA TYR A 134 2.24 -9.57 -4.38
C TYR A 134 2.84 -8.58 -5.36
N GLU A 135 3.34 -9.08 -6.48
CA GLU A 135 4.01 -8.28 -7.50
C GLU A 135 3.11 -8.07 -8.72
N GLY A 136 3.04 -6.83 -9.22
CA GLY A 136 2.29 -6.52 -10.43
C GLY A 136 0.81 -6.85 -10.32
N VAL A 137 0.15 -6.46 -9.22
CA VAL A 137 -1.23 -6.85 -8.94
C VAL A 137 -2.24 -6.18 -9.85
N SER A 138 -3.35 -6.89 -10.11
CA SER A 138 -4.51 -6.32 -10.77
C SER A 138 -5.23 -5.38 -9.80
N PRO A 139 -5.70 -4.20 -10.25
CA PRO A 139 -6.46 -3.31 -9.37
C PRO A 139 -7.82 -3.85 -8.96
N GLU A 140 -8.39 -4.79 -9.72
CA GLU A 140 -9.69 -5.40 -9.40
C GLU A 140 -9.53 -6.74 -8.68
N GLY A 141 -10.29 -6.96 -7.62
CA GLY A 141 -10.35 -8.24 -6.92
C GLY A 141 -9.20 -8.52 -5.98
N HIS A 142 -8.22 -7.63 -5.89
CA HIS A 142 -7.04 -7.84 -5.06
C HIS A 142 -7.37 -7.85 -3.57
N ALA A 143 -8.28 -6.99 -3.12
CA ALA A 143 -8.67 -6.93 -1.70
C ALA A 143 -9.27 -8.26 -1.24
N LYS A 144 -10.11 -8.90 -2.06
CA LYS A 144 -10.69 -10.20 -1.74
C LYS A 144 -9.62 -11.29 -1.68
N GLU A 145 -8.69 -11.27 -2.63
CA GLU A 145 -7.55 -12.20 -2.64
C GLU A 145 -6.76 -12.07 -1.33
N LEU A 146 -6.47 -10.84 -0.90
CA LEU A 146 -5.76 -10.58 0.34
C LEU A 146 -6.54 -11.07 1.57
N LEU A 147 -7.85 -10.84 1.60
CA LEU A 147 -8.69 -11.31 2.71
C LEU A 147 -8.66 -12.82 2.84
N ASP A 148 -8.77 -13.54 1.71
CA ASP A 148 -8.72 -15.00 1.69
C ASP A 148 -7.34 -15.51 2.16
N ASP A 149 -6.26 -14.89 1.68
CA ASP A 149 -4.90 -15.27 2.06
C ASP A 149 -4.62 -14.96 3.54
N ILE A 150 -5.10 -13.82 4.03
CA ILE A 150 -4.96 -13.44 5.44
C ILE A 150 -5.69 -14.42 6.35
N ASP A 151 -6.88 -14.87 5.96
CA ASP A 151 -7.62 -15.86 6.72
C ASP A 151 -6.84 -17.17 6.84
N GLU A 152 -6.19 -17.60 5.77
CA GLU A 152 -5.32 -18.79 5.80
C GLU A 152 -4.10 -18.58 6.71
N LEU A 153 -3.47 -17.40 6.66
CA LEU A 153 -2.31 -17.09 7.49
C LEU A 153 -2.66 -17.00 8.98
N ARG A 154 -3.87 -16.52 9.31
CA ARG A 154 -4.33 -16.44 10.70
C ARG A 154 -4.65 -17.79 11.30
N ASP A 155 -5.00 -18.77 10.48
CA ASP A 155 -5.35 -20.12 10.92
C ASP A 155 -4.13 -21.02 11.17
N GLU A 156 -2.94 -20.54 10.87
CA GLU A 156 -1.69 -21.27 11.08
C GLU A 156 -1.11 -21.12 12.49
#